data_33691a891796c8ce04dae0c18296c566
#
_entry.id   33691a891796c8ce04dae0c18296c566
#
_cell.length_a   1.000
_cell.length_b   1.000
_cell.length_c   1.000
_cell.angle_alpha   90.00
_cell.angle_beta   90.00
_cell.angle_gamma   90.00
#
_symmetry.space_group_name_H-M   'P 1'
#
loop_
_entity.id
_entity.type
_entity.pdbx_description
1 polymer ?
#
loop_
_entity_poly.entity_id
_entity_poly.type
_entity_poly.pdbx_seq_one_letter_code
_entity_poly.pdbx_strand_id
1 'polypeptide(L)'
;MGKYRETLEKANEAVLKLEKIASADYHREAYHFMPPAGWMNDPNGLIRHGETYHMFYQHHPYKPEWDDMYWGHAVCRDLLHWEHRPIAIAPFEPYDIDGVYSGSSVEVDGAVNIFYTGVYAENGEARQCQCRAKLMDDGITVVKDQNNPVIVYPPEGYSKTDFRDPKVFLHDGVYYLVAGSSKENRGVMLL
;
A
#
# COMPACT_ATOMS: atom_id res chain seq x y z
N MET A 1 -9.85 14.30 9.90
CA MET A 1 -10.63 13.35 9.05
C MET A 1 -11.11 13.93 7.74
N GLY A 2 -11.65 15.17 7.69
CA GLY A 2 -12.17 15.77 6.44
C GLY A 2 -11.18 15.84 5.29
N LYS A 3 -10.00 16.41 5.50
CA LYS A 3 -9.00 16.60 4.45
C LYS A 3 -8.42 15.30 3.87
N TYR A 4 -8.18 14.28 4.68
CA TYR A 4 -7.73 12.97 4.21
C TYR A 4 -8.76 12.33 3.28
N ARG A 5 -10.04 12.40 3.67
CA ARG A 5 -11.15 11.92 2.85
C ARG A 5 -11.22 12.68 1.51
N GLU A 6 -11.04 13.99 1.51
CA GLU A 6 -10.98 14.79 0.28
C GLU A 6 -9.83 14.36 -0.64
N THR A 7 -8.68 13.96 -0.08
CA THR A 7 -7.56 13.42 -0.86
C THR A 7 -7.94 12.10 -1.55
N LEU A 8 -8.56 11.18 -0.82
CA LEU A 8 -9.06 9.91 -1.39
C LEU A 8 -10.14 10.16 -2.45
N GLU A 9 -11.08 11.06 -2.21
CA GLU A 9 -12.16 11.40 -3.15
C GLU A 9 -11.57 11.96 -4.46
N LYS A 10 -10.64 12.91 -4.39
CA LYS A 10 -9.94 13.47 -5.57
C LYS A 10 -9.19 12.41 -6.37
N ALA A 11 -8.49 11.50 -5.70
CA ALA A 11 -7.78 10.41 -6.35
C ALA A 11 -8.73 9.44 -7.06
N ASN A 12 -9.82 9.05 -6.42
CA ASN A 12 -10.85 8.22 -7.03
C ASN A 12 -11.53 8.90 -8.24
N GLU A 13 -11.85 10.20 -8.13
CA GLU A 13 -12.39 10.97 -9.25
C GLU A 13 -11.42 11.02 -10.45
N ALA A 14 -10.10 11.15 -10.19
CA ALA A 14 -9.09 11.14 -11.25
C ALA A 14 -9.07 9.79 -11.96
N VAL A 15 -9.07 8.68 -11.22
CA VAL A 15 -9.16 7.32 -11.80
C VAL A 15 -10.41 7.18 -12.67
N LEU A 16 -11.60 7.56 -12.19
CA LEU A 16 -12.85 7.46 -12.93
C LEU A 16 -12.87 8.30 -14.24
N LYS A 17 -12.18 9.44 -14.24
CA LYS A 17 -12.03 10.26 -15.46
C LYS A 17 -11.10 9.60 -16.47
N LEU A 18 -9.97 9.08 -16.03
CA LEU A 18 -8.97 8.44 -16.88
C LEU A 18 -9.42 7.06 -17.37
N GLU A 19 -10.18 6.32 -16.58
CA GLU A 19 -10.72 5.01 -16.93
C GLU A 19 -11.54 5.05 -18.22
N LYS A 20 -12.33 6.11 -18.44
CA LYS A 20 -13.10 6.29 -19.67
C LYS A 20 -12.24 6.32 -20.94
N ILE A 21 -11.00 6.80 -20.81
CA ILE A 21 -10.03 6.84 -21.91
C ILE A 21 -9.31 5.49 -21.99
N ALA A 22 -8.81 5.01 -20.85
CA ALA A 22 -8.03 3.78 -20.76
C ALA A 22 -8.83 2.54 -21.17
N SER A 23 -10.13 2.48 -20.86
CA SER A 23 -11.01 1.35 -21.25
C SER A 23 -11.24 1.24 -22.76
N ALA A 24 -11.06 2.32 -23.51
CA ALA A 24 -11.18 2.35 -24.96
C ALA A 24 -9.84 2.12 -25.69
N ASP A 25 -8.73 2.00 -24.96
CA ASP A 25 -7.41 1.81 -25.56
C ASP A 25 -7.28 0.40 -26.15
N TYR A 26 -6.84 0.33 -27.41
CA TYR A 26 -6.63 -0.94 -28.13
C TYR A 26 -5.59 -1.85 -27.46
N HIS A 27 -4.60 -1.28 -26.76
CA HIS A 27 -3.54 -2.02 -26.10
C HIS A 27 -3.89 -2.49 -24.68
N ARG A 28 -5.12 -2.18 -24.21
CA ARG A 28 -5.55 -2.66 -22.90
C ARG A 28 -5.70 -4.17 -22.91
N GLU A 29 -5.01 -4.82 -21.96
CA GLU A 29 -5.03 -6.26 -21.81
C GLU A 29 -6.44 -6.79 -21.47
N ALA A 30 -6.78 -7.96 -22.01
CA ALA A 30 -8.10 -8.56 -21.83
C ALA A 30 -8.22 -9.46 -20.60
N TYR A 31 -7.11 -10.03 -20.12
CA TYR A 31 -7.12 -11.01 -19.00
C TYR A 31 -6.05 -10.78 -17.93
N HIS A 32 -5.03 -9.98 -18.19
CA HIS A 32 -4.08 -9.57 -17.16
C HIS A 32 -4.71 -8.56 -16.21
N PHE A 33 -4.38 -8.67 -14.93
CA PHE A 33 -4.77 -7.66 -13.96
C PHE A 33 -4.11 -6.31 -14.28
N MET A 34 -4.93 -5.29 -14.43
CA MET A 34 -4.50 -3.91 -14.68
C MET A 34 -5.33 -2.96 -13.82
N PRO A 35 -4.79 -1.81 -13.40
CA PRO A 35 -5.60 -0.79 -12.75
C PRO A 35 -6.64 -0.24 -13.74
N PRO A 36 -7.73 0.37 -13.26
CA PRO A 36 -8.70 1.02 -14.15
C PRO A 36 -8.04 2.09 -15.03
N ALA A 37 -7.08 2.83 -14.47
CA ALA A 37 -6.24 3.81 -15.16
C ALA A 37 -5.02 4.17 -14.31
N GLY A 38 -4.12 5.00 -14.82
CA GLY A 38 -2.93 5.47 -14.11
C GLY A 38 -1.78 4.46 -14.11
N TRP A 39 -0.89 4.58 -13.14
CA TRP A 39 0.27 3.70 -12.97
C TRP A 39 0.01 2.59 -11.96
N MET A 40 0.60 1.44 -12.17
CA MET A 40 0.64 0.32 -11.22
C MET A 40 2.00 -0.37 -11.26
N ASN A 41 2.50 -0.80 -10.10
CA ASN A 41 3.63 -1.71 -9.98
C ASN A 41 3.34 -2.84 -9.00
N ASP A 42 3.90 -2.84 -7.79
CA ASP A 42 3.89 -3.97 -6.88
C ASP A 42 2.48 -4.38 -6.41
N PRO A 43 2.10 -5.67 -6.48
CA PRO A 43 0.97 -6.18 -5.73
C PRO A 43 1.32 -6.18 -4.23
N ASN A 44 0.41 -5.72 -3.40
CA ASN A 44 0.59 -5.55 -1.97
C ASN A 44 -0.51 -6.24 -1.18
N GLY A 45 -0.20 -6.66 0.03
CA GLY A 45 -1.19 -7.04 1.02
C GLY A 45 -2.19 -8.12 0.58
N LEU A 46 -1.82 -9.01 -0.38
CA LEU A 46 -2.72 -10.09 -0.81
C LEU A 46 -3.10 -10.96 0.39
N ILE A 47 -4.41 -11.02 0.66
CA ILE A 47 -4.95 -11.78 1.79
C ILE A 47 -6.35 -12.31 1.46
N ARG A 48 -6.65 -13.52 1.93
CA ARG A 48 -8.02 -14.03 1.97
C ARG A 48 -8.64 -13.70 3.32
N HIS A 49 -9.78 -13.02 3.31
CA HIS A 49 -10.57 -12.75 4.50
C HIS A 49 -12.01 -13.24 4.26
N GLY A 50 -12.43 -14.22 5.04
CA GLY A 50 -13.66 -14.95 4.76
C GLY A 50 -13.62 -15.65 3.38
N GLU A 51 -14.56 -15.33 2.51
CA GLU A 51 -14.63 -15.85 1.14
C GLU A 51 -14.03 -14.92 0.09
N THR A 52 -13.51 -13.75 0.51
CA THR A 52 -13.02 -12.72 -0.39
C THR A 52 -11.49 -12.64 -0.33
N TYR A 53 -10.86 -12.63 -1.49
CA TYR A 53 -9.46 -12.24 -1.63
C TYR A 53 -9.39 -10.73 -1.81
N HIS A 54 -8.54 -10.09 -1.05
CA HIS A 54 -8.19 -8.68 -1.17
C HIS A 54 -6.77 -8.59 -1.71
N MET A 55 -6.58 -7.80 -2.74
CA MET A 55 -5.27 -7.42 -3.27
C MET A 55 -5.20 -5.90 -3.30
N PHE A 56 -4.18 -5.37 -2.68
CA PHE A 56 -3.82 -3.97 -2.83
C PHE A 56 -2.66 -3.89 -3.84
N TYR A 57 -2.35 -2.70 -4.33
CA TYR A 57 -1.26 -2.51 -5.26
C TYR A 57 -0.74 -1.08 -5.23
N GLN A 58 0.54 -0.89 -5.49
CA GLN A 58 1.12 0.43 -5.72
C GLN A 58 0.44 1.09 -6.89
N HIS A 59 -0.04 2.31 -6.70
CA HIS A 59 -0.86 3.01 -7.67
C HIS A 59 -0.57 4.51 -7.69
N HIS A 60 -0.37 5.08 -8.88
CA HIS A 60 -0.46 6.53 -9.07
C HIS A 60 -1.73 6.86 -9.86
N PRO A 61 -2.72 7.55 -9.23
CA PRO A 61 -4.06 7.69 -9.80
C PRO A 61 -4.20 8.77 -10.88
N TYR A 62 -3.21 9.66 -11.05
CA TYR A 62 -3.37 10.86 -11.87
C TYR A 62 -2.77 10.77 -13.26
N LYS A 63 -1.78 9.89 -13.48
CA LYS A 63 -1.08 9.71 -14.77
C LYS A 63 -0.44 8.32 -14.85
N PRO A 64 -0.14 7.81 -16.07
CA PRO A 64 0.49 6.49 -16.24
C PRO A 64 2.03 6.56 -16.07
N GLU A 65 2.49 7.20 -15.00
CA GLU A 65 3.89 7.36 -14.65
C GLU A 65 4.06 7.12 -13.15
N TRP A 66 5.24 6.63 -12.76
CA TRP A 66 5.59 6.52 -11.36
C TRP A 66 5.75 7.92 -10.74
N ASP A 67 5.06 8.15 -9.64
CA ASP A 67 5.10 9.41 -8.87
C ASP A 67 4.61 9.11 -7.44
N ASP A 68 3.96 10.07 -6.77
CA ASP A 68 3.40 9.86 -5.43
C ASP A 68 2.53 8.60 -5.37
N MET A 69 3.00 7.61 -4.61
CA MET A 69 2.34 6.30 -4.54
C MET A 69 1.20 6.29 -3.54
N TYR A 70 0.10 5.76 -4.02
CA TYR A 70 -1.10 5.38 -3.28
C TYR A 70 -1.21 3.85 -3.25
N TRP A 71 -2.14 3.32 -2.51
CA TRP A 71 -2.56 1.92 -2.63
C TRP A 71 -3.93 1.83 -3.30
N GLY A 72 -3.97 1.25 -4.49
CA GLY A 72 -5.19 0.77 -5.11
C GLY A 72 -5.69 -0.48 -4.39
N HIS A 73 -6.94 -0.87 -4.63
CA HIS A 73 -7.58 -2.02 -4.02
C HIS A 73 -8.43 -2.77 -5.03
N ALA A 74 -8.35 -4.10 -5.01
CA ALA A 74 -9.22 -4.97 -5.78
C ALA A 74 -9.60 -6.20 -4.96
N VAL A 75 -10.75 -6.77 -5.27
CA VAL A 75 -11.27 -7.96 -4.59
C VAL A 75 -11.71 -9.01 -5.60
N CYS A 76 -11.66 -10.29 -5.20
CA CYS A 76 -12.21 -11.39 -5.96
C CYS A 76 -12.59 -12.57 -5.06
N ARG A 77 -13.20 -13.61 -5.65
CA ARG A 77 -13.49 -14.88 -4.94
C ARG A 77 -12.76 -16.08 -5.54
N ASP A 78 -12.19 -15.95 -6.72
CA ASP A 78 -11.64 -17.04 -7.52
C ASP A 78 -10.21 -16.82 -8.00
N LEU A 79 -9.57 -15.71 -7.63
CA LEU A 79 -8.24 -15.26 -8.06
C LEU A 79 -8.13 -14.94 -9.57
N LEU A 80 -9.25 -14.91 -10.29
CA LEU A 80 -9.29 -14.65 -11.73
C LEU A 80 -10.10 -13.39 -12.05
N HIS A 81 -11.27 -13.23 -11.45
CA HIS A 81 -12.20 -12.13 -11.76
C HIS A 81 -12.14 -11.07 -10.66
N TRP A 82 -11.27 -10.08 -10.89
CA TRP A 82 -11.03 -9.00 -9.95
C TRP A 82 -11.96 -7.81 -10.17
N GLU A 83 -12.53 -7.32 -9.09
CA GLU A 83 -13.32 -6.08 -9.04
C GLU A 83 -12.53 -4.99 -8.34
N HIS A 84 -12.31 -3.86 -9.00
CA HIS A 84 -11.66 -2.72 -8.39
C HIS A 84 -12.56 -2.06 -7.35
N ARG A 85 -11.92 -1.63 -6.27
CA ARG A 85 -12.52 -0.88 -5.17
C ARG A 85 -11.91 0.53 -5.16
N PRO A 86 -12.48 1.47 -4.39
CA PRO A 86 -11.85 2.76 -4.17
C PRO A 86 -10.41 2.63 -3.66
N ILE A 87 -9.60 3.65 -3.93
CA ILE A 87 -8.23 3.73 -3.41
C ILE A 87 -8.25 3.56 -1.89
N ALA A 88 -7.43 2.64 -1.40
CA ALA A 88 -7.42 2.24 0.00
C ALA A 88 -6.61 3.18 0.89
N ILE A 89 -5.42 3.59 0.44
CA ILE A 89 -4.51 4.44 1.22
C ILE A 89 -3.93 5.52 0.31
N ALA A 90 -3.94 6.76 0.79
CA ALA A 90 -3.32 7.92 0.15
C ALA A 90 -2.17 8.48 1.01
N PRO A 91 -1.12 9.07 0.42
CA PRO A 91 -0.16 9.88 1.14
C PRO A 91 -0.86 11.11 1.71
N PHE A 92 -0.61 11.44 2.98
CA PHE A 92 -1.30 12.58 3.62
C PHE A 92 -0.65 13.00 4.94
N GLU A 93 -0.24 12.04 5.77
CA GLU A 93 0.29 12.33 7.09
C GLU A 93 1.79 12.68 7.00
N PRO A 94 2.37 13.43 7.96
CA PRO A 94 3.77 13.83 7.90
C PRO A 94 4.77 12.68 7.71
N TYR A 95 4.41 11.46 8.10
CA TYR A 95 5.25 10.27 7.99
C TYR A 95 5.09 9.50 6.67
N ASP A 96 4.13 9.87 5.83
CA ASP A 96 3.89 9.24 4.53
C ASP A 96 3.52 10.25 3.42
N ILE A 97 3.84 11.52 3.61
CA ILE A 97 3.44 12.61 2.71
C ILE A 97 4.05 12.48 1.30
N ASP A 98 5.22 11.87 1.19
CA ASP A 98 5.94 11.67 -0.08
C ASP A 98 5.68 10.27 -0.69
N GLY A 99 4.75 9.50 -0.11
CA GLY A 99 4.30 8.22 -0.68
C GLY A 99 3.97 7.15 0.35
N VAL A 100 3.06 6.27 -0.06
CA VAL A 100 2.68 5.04 0.64
C VAL A 100 3.26 3.87 -0.16
N TYR A 101 4.43 3.37 0.27
CA TYR A 101 5.16 2.31 -0.45
C TYR A 101 4.71 0.92 -0.01
N SER A 102 5.30 -0.09 -0.66
CA SER A 102 4.89 -1.48 -0.56
C SER A 102 4.87 -2.06 0.86
N GLY A 103 4.13 -3.13 1.02
CA GLY A 103 3.95 -3.82 2.28
C GLY A 103 3.05 -5.06 2.18
N SER A 104 2.50 -5.49 3.29
CA SER A 104 1.75 -6.74 3.40
C SER A 104 0.53 -6.63 4.29
N SER A 105 -0.31 -7.66 4.26
CA SER A 105 -1.43 -7.83 5.19
C SER A 105 -1.28 -9.09 6.02
N VAL A 106 -1.90 -9.08 7.20
CA VAL A 106 -2.02 -10.23 8.10
C VAL A 106 -3.35 -10.15 8.83
N GLU A 107 -4.00 -11.28 9.05
CA GLU A 107 -5.20 -11.34 9.89
C GLU A 107 -4.79 -11.52 11.36
N VAL A 108 -5.33 -10.67 12.23
CA VAL A 108 -5.16 -10.73 13.68
C VAL A 108 -6.54 -10.61 14.31
N ASP A 109 -6.94 -11.61 15.08
CA ASP A 109 -8.24 -11.66 15.79
C ASP A 109 -9.44 -11.38 14.86
N GLY A 110 -9.42 -11.97 13.67
CA GLY A 110 -10.48 -11.82 12.68
C GLY A 110 -10.50 -10.47 11.96
N ALA A 111 -9.48 -9.63 12.12
CA ALA A 111 -9.36 -8.34 11.46
C ALA A 111 -8.12 -8.27 10.55
N VAL A 112 -8.28 -7.74 9.36
CA VAL A 112 -7.17 -7.54 8.42
C VAL A 112 -6.38 -6.31 8.81
N ASN A 113 -5.14 -6.52 9.22
CA ASN A 113 -4.15 -5.48 9.46
C ASN A 113 -3.21 -5.37 8.27
N ILE A 114 -2.98 -4.14 7.83
CA ILE A 114 -2.12 -3.77 6.72
C ILE A 114 -0.86 -3.13 7.30
N PHE A 115 0.31 -3.56 6.87
CA PHE A 115 1.58 -2.93 7.18
C PHE A 115 2.18 -2.39 5.89
N TYR A 116 2.59 -1.13 5.88
CA TYR A 116 3.10 -0.45 4.70
C TYR A 116 4.28 0.46 5.06
N THR A 117 5.02 0.88 4.07
CA THR A 117 6.12 1.83 4.23
C THR A 117 5.64 3.24 3.97
N GLY A 118 5.72 4.10 4.97
CA GLY A 118 5.54 5.53 4.82
C GLY A 118 6.85 6.19 4.39
N VAL A 119 6.76 7.13 3.44
CA VAL A 119 7.91 7.89 2.91
C VAL A 119 7.72 9.37 3.20
N TYR A 120 8.78 10.01 3.69
CA TYR A 120 8.80 11.42 4.00
C TYR A 120 10.23 11.99 3.92
N ALA A 121 10.36 13.31 3.83
CA ALA A 121 11.66 13.98 3.88
C ALA A 121 11.98 14.46 5.31
N GLU A 122 13.19 14.18 5.77
CA GLU A 122 13.75 14.69 7.01
C GLU A 122 15.10 15.35 6.73
N ASN A 123 15.22 16.65 7.01
CA ASN A 123 16.43 17.43 6.73
C ASN A 123 16.90 17.37 5.25
N GLY A 124 15.93 17.28 4.32
CA GLY A 124 16.21 17.19 2.89
C GLY A 124 16.61 15.79 2.39
N GLU A 125 16.59 14.78 3.24
CA GLU A 125 16.85 13.39 2.88
C GLU A 125 15.57 12.55 3.00
N ALA A 126 15.37 11.64 2.05
CA ALA A 126 14.26 10.70 2.13
C ALA A 126 14.40 9.78 3.35
N ARG A 127 13.29 9.49 4.02
CA ARG A 127 13.17 8.56 5.14
C ARG A 127 12.05 7.57 4.87
N GLN A 128 12.24 6.38 5.38
CA GLN A 128 11.25 5.32 5.31
C GLN A 128 10.97 4.78 6.71
N CYS A 129 9.70 4.62 7.02
CA CYS A 129 9.22 4.11 8.31
C CYS A 129 8.15 3.05 8.08
N GLN A 130 7.90 2.21 9.09
CA GLN A 130 6.84 1.21 8.98
C GLN A 130 5.57 1.71 9.64
N CYS A 131 4.48 1.60 8.90
CA CYS A 131 3.16 2.07 9.29
C CYS A 131 2.15 0.93 9.32
N ARG A 132 1.07 1.12 10.05
CA ARG A 132 -0.05 0.19 10.13
C ARG A 132 -1.36 0.87 9.75
N ALA A 133 -2.24 0.08 9.12
CA ALA A 133 -3.63 0.44 8.86
C ALA A 133 -4.52 -0.79 9.09
N LYS A 134 -5.82 -0.60 9.14
CA LYS A 134 -6.79 -1.67 9.30
C LYS A 134 -7.85 -1.58 8.21
N LEU A 135 -8.14 -2.70 7.56
CA LEU A 135 -9.33 -2.84 6.72
C LEU A 135 -10.56 -2.98 7.63
N MET A 136 -11.56 -2.16 7.40
CA MET A 136 -12.78 -2.17 8.19
C MET A 136 -13.74 -3.28 7.72
N ASP A 137 -14.75 -3.56 8.52
CA ASP A 137 -15.73 -4.66 8.30
C ASP A 137 -16.55 -4.49 7.01
N ASP A 138 -16.57 -3.30 6.41
CA ASP A 138 -17.18 -3.06 5.10
C ASP A 138 -16.36 -3.65 3.93
N GLY A 139 -15.14 -4.12 4.19
CA GLY A 139 -14.22 -4.67 3.20
C GLY A 139 -13.71 -3.67 2.17
N ILE A 140 -13.87 -2.37 2.43
CA ILE A 140 -13.53 -1.28 1.50
C ILE A 140 -12.69 -0.22 2.20
N THR A 141 -13.14 0.26 3.35
CA THR A 141 -12.51 1.36 4.08
C THR A 141 -11.25 0.90 4.77
N VAL A 142 -10.15 1.61 4.54
CA VAL A 142 -8.89 1.41 5.27
C VAL A 142 -8.62 2.61 6.16
N VAL A 143 -8.35 2.35 7.43
CA VAL A 143 -8.08 3.38 8.44
C VAL A 143 -6.65 3.26 8.93
N LYS A 144 -5.87 4.32 8.78
CA LYS A 144 -4.50 4.42 9.31
C LYS A 144 -4.51 4.38 10.83
N ASP A 145 -3.54 3.69 11.43
CA ASP A 145 -3.40 3.65 12.89
C ASP A 145 -3.01 5.05 13.42
N GLN A 146 -3.62 5.44 14.53
CA GLN A 146 -3.34 6.72 15.17
C GLN A 146 -1.93 6.81 15.79
N ASN A 147 -1.29 5.66 16.01
CA ASN A 147 0.06 5.56 16.59
C ASN A 147 1.16 5.41 15.51
N ASN A 148 0.83 5.67 14.25
CA ASN A 148 1.83 5.64 13.18
C ASN A 148 2.87 6.76 13.32
N PRO A 149 4.12 6.50 12.89
CA PRO A 149 4.65 5.22 12.41
C PRO A 149 4.90 4.24 13.57
N VAL A 150 4.60 2.94 13.34
CA VAL A 150 4.82 1.91 14.36
C VAL A 150 6.30 1.56 14.52
N ILE A 151 7.12 1.75 13.48
CA ILE A 151 8.59 1.70 13.54
C ILE A 151 9.12 2.92 12.78
N VAL A 152 9.68 3.89 13.52
CA VAL A 152 10.15 5.16 12.95
C VAL A 152 11.44 4.98 12.16
N TYR A 153 12.40 4.23 12.71
CA TYR A 153 13.73 4.01 12.14
C TYR A 153 14.14 2.54 12.25
N PRO A 154 14.98 2.06 11.33
CA PRO A 154 15.67 0.79 11.52
C PRO A 154 16.65 0.89 12.72
N PRO A 155 17.20 -0.24 13.20
CA PRO A 155 18.25 -0.23 14.20
C PRO A 155 19.45 0.62 13.77
N GLU A 156 20.25 1.07 14.74
CA GLU A 156 21.42 1.89 14.48
C GLU A 156 22.42 1.20 13.51
N GLY A 157 22.95 1.98 12.59
CA GLY A 157 23.89 1.49 11.56
C GLY A 157 23.25 0.94 10.31
N TYR A 158 21.90 0.89 10.23
CA TYR A 158 21.16 0.53 9.02
C TYR A 158 20.61 1.75 8.28
N SER A 159 20.36 1.61 6.97
CA SER A 159 19.87 2.68 6.12
C SER A 159 18.46 3.12 6.51
N LYS A 160 18.26 4.41 6.69
CA LYS A 160 16.94 5.03 6.91
C LYS A 160 16.20 5.33 5.59
N THR A 161 16.91 5.29 4.47
CA THR A 161 16.37 5.52 3.11
C THR A 161 16.05 4.22 2.38
N ASP A 162 16.49 3.07 2.91
CA ASP A 162 16.22 1.74 2.39
C ASP A 162 15.61 0.86 3.50
N PHE A 163 14.57 1.33 4.16
CA PHE A 163 13.89 0.60 5.22
C PHE A 163 12.43 0.40 4.85
N ARG A 164 12.13 -0.64 4.04
CA ARG A 164 10.82 -0.79 3.39
C ARG A 164 10.36 -2.23 3.20
N ASP A 165 9.15 -2.36 2.63
CA ASP A 165 8.50 -3.59 2.22
C ASP A 165 8.25 -4.57 3.39
N PRO A 166 7.54 -4.13 4.45
CA PRO A 166 7.32 -4.95 5.62
C PRO A 166 6.44 -6.15 5.28
N LYS A 167 6.93 -7.35 5.61
CA LYS A 167 6.12 -8.57 5.58
C LYS A 167 5.89 -9.05 7.01
N VAL A 168 4.61 -9.05 7.41
CA VAL A 168 4.19 -9.61 8.71
C VAL A 168 3.66 -11.02 8.50
N PHE A 169 4.02 -11.93 9.40
CA PHE A 169 3.55 -13.31 9.42
C PHE A 169 3.48 -13.86 10.85
N LEU A 170 2.62 -14.83 11.05
CA LEU A 170 2.49 -15.57 12.31
C LEU A 170 3.30 -16.87 12.23
N HIS A 171 4.14 -17.14 13.23
CA HIS A 171 4.86 -18.38 13.40
C HIS A 171 4.91 -18.76 14.89
N ASP A 172 4.50 -19.97 15.20
CA ASP A 172 4.46 -20.52 16.58
C ASP A 172 3.78 -19.57 17.61
N GLY A 173 2.67 -18.92 17.19
CA GLY A 173 1.90 -18.02 18.06
C GLY A 173 2.52 -16.63 18.26
N VAL A 174 3.64 -16.32 17.58
CA VAL A 174 4.30 -15.02 17.60
C VAL A 174 4.22 -14.36 16.23
N TYR A 175 3.90 -13.07 16.20
CA TYR A 175 3.96 -12.27 14.99
C TYR A 175 5.37 -11.74 14.77
N TYR A 176 5.88 -11.94 13.58
CA TYR A 176 7.17 -11.45 13.10
C TYR A 176 6.95 -10.43 11.99
N LEU A 177 7.79 -9.42 11.96
CA LEU A 177 7.85 -8.48 10.84
C LEU A 177 9.28 -8.52 10.26
N VAL A 178 9.38 -8.83 8.96
CA VAL A 178 10.64 -8.64 8.22
C VAL A 178 10.51 -7.43 7.32
N ALA A 179 11.58 -6.63 7.24
CA ALA A 179 11.68 -5.49 6.33
C ALA A 179 13.06 -5.47 5.64
N GLY A 180 13.08 -5.02 4.41
CA GLY A 180 14.33 -4.76 3.69
C GLY A 180 15.06 -3.55 4.25
N SER A 181 16.39 -3.61 4.27
CA SER A 181 17.25 -2.46 4.57
C SER A 181 18.63 -2.63 3.90
N SER A 182 19.53 -1.69 4.13
CA SER A 182 20.93 -1.82 3.72
C SER A 182 21.89 -1.42 4.83
N LYS A 183 23.07 -2.03 4.82
CA LYS A 183 24.20 -1.70 5.69
C LYS A 183 25.49 -1.84 4.90
N GLU A 184 26.35 -0.82 4.95
CA GLU A 184 27.66 -0.83 4.26
C GLU A 184 27.53 -1.21 2.77
N ASN A 185 26.53 -0.64 2.07
CA ASN A 185 26.20 -0.91 0.66
C ASN A 185 25.81 -2.38 0.37
N ARG A 186 25.35 -3.13 1.36
CA ARG A 186 24.83 -4.50 1.20
C ARG A 186 23.38 -4.54 1.62
N GLY A 187 22.56 -5.19 0.80
CA GLY A 187 21.16 -5.47 1.16
C GLY A 187 21.10 -6.42 2.35
N VAL A 188 20.20 -6.13 3.30
CA VAL A 188 19.96 -6.96 4.48
C VAL A 188 18.45 -7.11 4.71
N MET A 189 18.07 -8.16 5.42
CA MET A 189 16.73 -8.30 5.99
C MET A 189 16.80 -8.12 7.50
N LEU A 190 15.92 -7.29 8.02
CA LEU A 190 15.71 -7.07 9.46
C LEU A 190 14.48 -7.84 9.91
N LEU A 191 14.57 -8.50 11.07
CA LEU A 191 13.51 -9.25 11.74
C LEU A 191 13.27 -8.66 13.13
#